data_2dd96b8e4c740e3a7d71804d288f5f1b
#
_entry.id   2dd96b8e4c740e3a7d71804d288f5f1b
#
_cell.length_a   1.000
_cell.length_b   1.000
_cell.length_c   1.000
_cell.angle_alpha   90.00
_cell.angle_beta   90.00
_cell.angle_gamma   90.00
#
_symmetry.space_group_name_H-M   'P 1'
#
loop_
_entity.id
_entity.type
_entity.pdbx_description
1 polymer ?
#
loop_
_entity_poly.entity_id
_entity_poly.type
_entity_poly.pdbx_seq_one_letter_code
_entity_poly.pdbx_strand_id
1 'polypeptide(L)'
;MTISIRGARVIDPASGLDQVGDLHIEAGKIVAIGAAPAGFSAQKTLDGAGLVAAPGLVDLSVALREPGYGRKGNVESETRAAAAGGTTSLCCPPYTRPVLDTPAVAELILDRAREAGNAKVYPIGALTRGFGGEQLSELVALRDTGCVAFTNGLHGFASNRILRRALEYAATFDLTVIFTSQDTDLAEGGLAHEGPTASFLGLAGIPETAETVALARNLLLVEQSGVRAHFSQLTSARGIELVAQAQARGLPVTCDVALYQLILTDEALVGFSSLYHVQPPLRTKADREALREAVKNGVVQAIASHHQPHEADAKNAPFAATEPGISGAELLLPLAMTLVQDGLLDLPTLLARLSHGPAQALRLPAGRLAAGQAADLVLFDPQGSTLAGESWYSKGQNSPFVGHCLPGRVRYTLVDGHLTHEG
;
A
#
# COMPACT_ATOMS: atom_id res chain seq x y z
N MET A 1 -6.31 10.60 27.39
CA MET A 1 -5.08 11.44 27.24
C MET A 1 -5.42 12.62 26.36
N THR A 2 -4.96 13.82 26.72
CA THR A 2 -5.09 15.05 25.91
C THR A 2 -3.73 15.47 25.38
N ILE A 3 -3.66 15.75 24.07
CA ILE A 3 -2.42 16.13 23.37
C ILE A 3 -2.65 17.45 22.61
N SER A 4 -1.68 18.37 22.68
CA SER A 4 -1.56 19.48 21.74
C SER A 4 -0.31 19.32 20.88
N ILE A 5 -0.46 19.48 19.58
CA ILE A 5 0.64 19.63 18.63
C ILE A 5 0.65 21.10 18.25
N ARG A 6 1.77 21.80 18.49
CA ARG A 6 1.81 23.26 18.34
C ARG A 6 2.67 23.70 17.16
N GLY A 7 2.14 24.64 16.37
CA GLY A 7 2.88 25.33 15.33
C GLY A 7 3.26 24.46 14.13
N ALA A 8 2.62 23.32 13.91
CA ALA A 8 2.86 22.48 12.75
C ALA A 8 2.22 23.06 11.48
N ARG A 9 2.82 22.81 10.30
CA ARG A 9 2.11 22.98 9.04
C ARG A 9 1.11 21.82 8.88
N VAL A 10 -0.17 22.11 9.07
CA VAL A 10 -1.24 21.11 8.95
C VAL A 10 -1.67 21.03 7.50
N ILE A 11 -1.51 19.85 6.91
CA ILE A 11 -1.93 19.56 5.54
C ILE A 11 -2.98 18.46 5.59
N ASP A 12 -4.21 18.76 5.15
CA ASP A 12 -5.25 17.76 4.94
C ASP A 12 -5.72 17.78 3.48
N PRO A 13 -5.25 16.84 2.64
CA PRO A 13 -5.63 16.80 1.24
C PRO A 13 -7.13 16.62 1.00
N ALA A 14 -7.84 15.98 1.94
CA ALA A 14 -9.27 15.72 1.82
C ALA A 14 -10.12 16.99 1.87
N SER A 15 -9.69 18.00 2.63
CA SER A 15 -10.38 19.29 2.77
C SER A 15 -9.68 20.42 2.02
N GLY A 16 -8.49 20.20 1.48
CA GLY A 16 -7.63 21.24 0.89
C GLY A 16 -6.97 22.15 1.91
N LEU A 17 -6.94 21.75 3.19
CA LEU A 17 -6.29 22.51 4.26
C LEU A 17 -4.77 22.47 4.10
N ASP A 18 -4.12 23.63 4.12
CA ASP A 18 -2.66 23.76 4.16
C ASP A 18 -2.32 25.07 4.89
N GLN A 19 -2.11 24.99 6.19
CA GLN A 19 -1.80 26.15 7.02
C GLN A 19 -0.98 25.81 8.26
N VAL A 20 -0.24 26.75 8.78
CA VAL A 20 0.41 26.61 10.10
C VAL A 20 -0.64 26.78 11.20
N GLY A 21 -0.68 25.85 12.14
CA GLY A 21 -1.62 25.91 13.25
C GLY A 21 -1.39 24.80 14.28
N ASP A 22 -2.24 24.80 15.30
CA ASP A 22 -2.21 23.82 16.36
C ASP A 22 -3.22 22.69 16.08
N LEU A 23 -2.95 21.50 16.57
CA LEU A 23 -3.88 20.36 16.60
C LEU A 23 -4.14 19.95 18.05
N HIS A 24 -5.41 19.73 18.40
CA HIS A 24 -5.81 19.34 19.74
C HIS A 24 -6.53 17.99 19.69
N ILE A 25 -6.07 17.08 20.54
CA ILE A 25 -6.53 15.70 20.59
C ILE A 25 -7.03 15.40 22.00
N GLU A 26 -8.19 14.79 22.11
CA GLU A 26 -8.79 14.33 23.36
C GLU A 26 -9.52 13.00 23.13
N ALA A 27 -9.34 12.07 24.06
CA ALA A 27 -9.97 10.75 24.01
C ALA A 27 -9.84 10.04 22.64
N GLY A 28 -8.65 10.13 22.04
CA GLY A 28 -8.34 9.47 20.76
C GLY A 28 -8.86 10.18 19.52
N LYS A 29 -9.47 11.36 19.65
CA LYS A 29 -10.07 12.11 18.54
C LYS A 29 -9.46 13.49 18.40
N ILE A 30 -9.43 14.02 17.19
CA ILE A 30 -9.14 15.42 16.92
C ILE A 30 -10.35 16.23 17.41
N VAL A 31 -10.13 17.14 18.36
CA VAL A 31 -11.18 18.02 18.88
C VAL A 31 -11.16 19.40 18.25
N ALA A 32 -10.00 19.87 17.81
CA ALA A 32 -9.89 21.12 17.05
C ALA A 32 -8.60 21.15 16.21
N ILE A 33 -8.65 21.92 15.13
CA ILE A 33 -7.51 22.38 14.33
C ILE A 33 -7.52 23.93 14.44
N GLY A 34 -6.45 24.51 14.97
CA GLY A 34 -6.35 25.94 15.30
C GLY A 34 -6.53 26.19 16.79
N ALA A 35 -7.46 27.04 17.18
CA ALA A 35 -7.65 27.41 18.59
C ALA A 35 -8.16 26.23 19.42
N ALA A 36 -7.59 26.05 20.61
CA ALA A 36 -8.03 25.04 21.55
C ALA A 36 -9.49 25.27 22.00
N PRO A 37 -10.31 24.21 22.17
CA PRO A 37 -11.64 24.36 22.73
C PRO A 37 -11.63 24.94 24.15
N ALA A 38 -12.70 25.62 24.54
CA ALA A 38 -12.84 26.13 25.90
C ALA A 38 -12.72 25.00 26.93
N GLY A 39 -11.86 25.18 27.92
CA GLY A 39 -11.61 24.21 28.98
C GLY A 39 -10.62 23.08 28.60
N PHE A 40 -10.13 23.05 27.37
CA PHE A 40 -9.10 22.09 26.97
C PHE A 40 -7.77 22.34 27.68
N SER A 41 -7.19 21.29 28.25
CA SER A 41 -5.86 21.34 28.88
C SER A 41 -5.04 20.13 28.42
N ALA A 42 -3.93 20.37 27.72
CA ALA A 42 -3.07 19.32 27.21
C ALA A 42 -2.26 18.69 28.35
N GLN A 43 -2.33 17.36 28.45
CA GLN A 43 -1.43 16.58 29.31
C GLN A 43 -0.04 16.38 28.66
N LYS A 44 0.00 16.31 27.32
CA LYS A 44 1.25 16.24 26.54
C LYS A 44 1.22 17.29 25.45
N THR A 45 2.32 18.00 25.27
CA THR A 45 2.51 18.95 24.16
C THR A 45 3.64 18.45 23.29
N LEU A 46 3.41 18.36 21.99
CA LEU A 46 4.41 18.08 20.97
C LEU A 46 4.75 19.40 20.27
N ASP A 47 6.02 19.69 20.11
CA ASP A 47 6.48 20.81 19.30
C ASP A 47 6.42 20.41 17.82
N GLY A 48 5.58 21.11 17.08
CA GLY A 48 5.38 20.90 15.64
C GLY A 48 6.07 21.96 14.79
N ALA A 49 6.82 22.89 15.39
CA ALA A 49 7.50 23.95 14.64
C ALA A 49 8.46 23.35 13.59
N GLY A 50 8.28 23.73 12.32
CA GLY A 50 9.05 23.19 11.21
C GLY A 50 8.58 21.80 10.72
N LEU A 51 7.67 21.15 11.44
CA LEU A 51 7.12 19.85 11.04
C LEU A 51 5.83 20.01 10.22
N VAL A 52 5.54 18.98 9.42
CA VAL A 52 4.26 18.81 8.74
C VAL A 52 3.42 17.81 9.54
N ALA A 53 2.18 18.19 9.88
CA ALA A 53 1.16 17.30 10.42
C ALA A 53 0.18 16.93 9.30
N ALA A 54 0.11 15.66 8.96
CA ALA A 54 -0.75 15.15 7.90
C ALA A 54 -1.62 13.99 8.42
N PRO A 55 -2.70 13.60 7.70
CA PRO A 55 -3.37 12.34 7.98
C PRO A 55 -2.34 11.21 8.00
N GLY A 56 -2.49 10.29 8.93
CA GLY A 56 -1.66 9.08 8.92
C GLY A 56 -1.76 8.37 7.57
N LEU A 57 -0.64 7.85 7.10
CA LEU A 57 -0.59 7.21 5.79
C LEU A 57 -1.45 5.95 5.79
N VAL A 58 -1.97 5.63 4.61
CA VAL A 58 -2.80 4.46 4.34
C VAL A 58 -2.09 3.60 3.30
N ASP A 59 -1.59 2.44 3.71
CA ASP A 59 -0.88 1.53 2.81
C ASP A 59 -1.77 0.36 2.39
N LEU A 60 -2.03 0.23 1.10
CA LEU A 60 -2.97 -0.76 0.57
C LEU A 60 -2.42 -2.19 0.50
N SER A 61 -1.12 -2.39 0.75
CA SER A 61 -0.52 -3.73 0.63
C SER A 61 0.71 -3.91 1.53
N VAL A 62 0.47 -4.43 2.73
CA VAL A 62 1.52 -4.79 3.70
C VAL A 62 1.38 -6.24 4.09
N ALA A 63 2.30 -7.09 3.65
CA ALA A 63 2.29 -8.51 3.98
C ALA A 63 2.77 -8.73 5.42
N LEU A 64 1.85 -8.98 6.35
CA LEU A 64 2.14 -9.21 7.77
C LEU A 64 2.76 -10.58 8.05
N ARG A 65 2.70 -11.51 7.07
CA ARG A 65 3.32 -12.84 7.11
C ARG A 65 2.80 -13.78 8.21
N GLU A 66 1.91 -13.33 9.07
CA GLU A 66 1.27 -14.13 10.12
C GLU A 66 -0.25 -14.24 9.84
N PRO A 67 -0.81 -15.44 9.99
CA PRO A 67 -0.17 -16.72 10.37
C PRO A 67 0.67 -17.37 9.26
N GLY A 68 1.60 -18.24 9.66
CA GLY A 68 2.26 -19.22 8.80
C GLY A 68 3.68 -18.91 8.35
N TYR A 69 4.08 -17.65 8.25
CA TYR A 69 5.39 -17.22 7.77
C TYR A 69 6.17 -16.37 8.77
N GLY A 70 6.09 -16.69 10.05
CA GLY A 70 6.65 -15.90 11.17
C GLY A 70 8.16 -15.64 11.14
N ARG A 71 8.93 -16.36 10.29
CA ARG A 71 10.35 -16.06 10.03
C ARG A 71 10.51 -14.81 9.17
N LYS A 72 9.59 -14.59 8.22
CA LYS A 72 9.61 -13.44 7.29
C LYS A 72 9.09 -12.16 7.92
N GLY A 73 8.12 -12.29 8.83
CA GLY A 73 7.46 -11.19 9.52
C GLY A 73 6.39 -11.70 10.46
N ASN A 74 5.88 -10.82 11.32
CA ASN A 74 4.66 -11.06 12.10
C ASN A 74 3.86 -9.76 12.23
N VAL A 75 2.64 -9.85 12.77
CA VAL A 75 1.75 -8.69 12.88
C VAL A 75 2.41 -7.56 13.68
N GLU A 76 3.07 -7.88 14.80
CA GLU A 76 3.72 -6.88 15.65
C GLU A 76 4.87 -6.16 14.92
N SER A 77 5.82 -6.91 14.33
CA SER A 77 6.99 -6.33 13.68
C SER A 77 6.60 -5.49 12.45
N GLU A 78 5.66 -5.97 11.63
CA GLU A 78 5.34 -5.29 10.37
C GLU A 78 4.39 -4.10 10.58
N THR A 79 3.51 -4.15 11.60
CA THR A 79 2.73 -2.95 11.98
C THR A 79 3.59 -1.89 12.65
N ARG A 80 4.61 -2.29 13.42
CA ARG A 80 5.59 -1.36 13.98
C ARG A 80 6.45 -0.71 12.89
N ALA A 81 6.89 -1.49 11.91
CA ALA A 81 7.59 -1.00 10.73
C ALA A 81 6.74 0.02 9.96
N ALA A 82 5.46 -0.29 9.74
CA ALA A 82 4.52 0.61 9.08
C ALA A 82 4.35 1.93 9.86
N ALA A 83 4.21 1.87 11.19
CA ALA A 83 4.12 3.06 12.04
C ALA A 83 5.38 3.93 11.95
N ALA A 84 6.57 3.32 11.88
CA ALA A 84 7.83 4.04 11.70
C ALA A 84 7.91 4.75 10.34
N GLY A 85 7.24 4.21 9.31
CA GLY A 85 7.06 4.84 8.01
C GLY A 85 5.94 5.90 7.94
N GLY A 86 5.26 6.19 9.07
CA GLY A 86 4.15 7.16 9.14
C GLY A 86 2.77 6.57 8.84
N THR A 87 2.66 5.24 8.68
CA THR A 87 1.42 4.56 8.33
C THR A 87 0.60 4.28 9.59
N THR A 88 -0.65 4.75 9.61
CA THR A 88 -1.61 4.50 10.70
C THR A 88 -2.65 3.45 10.33
N SER A 89 -2.85 3.20 9.04
CA SER A 89 -3.82 2.25 8.51
C SER A 89 -3.18 1.45 7.39
N LEU A 90 -3.29 0.14 7.45
CA LEU A 90 -2.72 -0.73 6.41
C LEU A 90 -3.67 -1.87 6.03
N CYS A 91 -3.63 -2.27 4.77
CA CYS A 91 -4.33 -3.45 4.29
C CYS A 91 -3.39 -4.65 4.26
N CYS A 92 -3.85 -5.77 4.85
CA CYS A 92 -3.12 -7.02 4.87
C CYS A 92 -3.66 -7.96 3.78
N PRO A 93 -2.89 -8.25 2.71
CA PRO A 93 -3.30 -9.19 1.68
C PRO A 93 -3.35 -10.63 2.21
N PRO A 94 -4.14 -11.53 1.57
CA PRO A 94 -4.44 -12.85 2.10
C PRO A 94 -3.30 -13.88 1.97
N TYR A 95 -2.05 -13.43 1.82
CA TYR A 95 -0.85 -14.27 1.62
C TYR A 95 -0.35 -14.88 2.93
N THR A 96 -1.24 -15.58 3.64
CA THR A 96 -0.98 -16.25 4.92
C THR A 96 -1.08 -17.78 4.77
N ARG A 97 -0.72 -18.52 5.81
CA ARG A 97 -0.88 -19.97 5.85
C ARG A 97 -1.46 -20.41 7.20
N PRO A 98 -2.74 -20.85 7.25
CA PRO A 98 -3.64 -20.95 6.09
C PRO A 98 -3.92 -19.61 5.41
N VAL A 99 -4.35 -19.66 4.13
CA VAL A 99 -4.79 -18.49 3.37
C VAL A 99 -5.92 -17.79 4.14
N LEU A 100 -5.98 -16.45 4.10
CA LEU A 100 -7.06 -15.69 4.69
C LEU A 100 -8.33 -15.82 3.81
N ASP A 101 -9.00 -16.94 3.90
CA ASP A 101 -10.22 -17.30 3.17
C ASP A 101 -11.39 -17.73 4.08
N THR A 102 -11.17 -17.66 5.41
CA THR A 102 -12.16 -17.96 6.45
C THR A 102 -12.19 -16.89 7.55
N PRO A 103 -13.34 -16.67 8.20
CA PRO A 103 -13.48 -15.73 9.32
C PRO A 103 -12.44 -15.94 10.43
N ALA A 104 -12.15 -17.19 10.80
CA ALA A 104 -11.21 -17.50 11.89
C ALA A 104 -9.78 -16.97 11.63
N VAL A 105 -9.32 -16.97 10.37
CA VAL A 105 -8.00 -16.40 10.03
C VAL A 105 -8.06 -14.87 10.08
N ALA A 106 -9.16 -14.26 9.63
CA ALA A 106 -9.35 -12.81 9.73
C ALA A 106 -9.38 -12.34 11.19
N GLU A 107 -10.14 -13.02 12.05
CA GLU A 107 -10.23 -12.75 13.50
C GLU A 107 -8.85 -12.84 14.16
N LEU A 108 -8.07 -13.88 13.87
CA LEU A 108 -6.72 -14.04 14.40
C LEU A 108 -5.83 -12.84 14.06
N ILE A 109 -5.84 -12.39 12.79
CA ILE A 109 -5.05 -11.24 12.36
C ILE A 109 -5.49 -9.96 13.07
N LEU A 110 -6.81 -9.74 13.18
CA LEU A 110 -7.37 -8.57 13.84
C LEU A 110 -7.07 -8.56 15.35
N ASP A 111 -7.11 -9.72 16.01
CA ASP A 111 -6.77 -9.84 17.43
C ASP A 111 -5.29 -9.50 17.65
N ARG A 112 -4.39 -10.08 16.84
CA ARG A 112 -2.96 -9.77 16.90
C ARG A 112 -2.67 -8.30 16.62
N ALA A 113 -3.38 -7.69 15.68
CA ALA A 113 -3.22 -6.28 15.36
C ALA A 113 -3.66 -5.38 16.54
N ARG A 114 -4.77 -5.73 17.22
CA ARG A 114 -5.22 -5.03 18.43
C ARG A 114 -4.23 -5.18 19.60
N GLU A 115 -3.70 -6.38 19.80
CA GLU A 115 -2.66 -6.64 20.79
C GLU A 115 -1.39 -5.82 20.54
N ALA A 116 -0.95 -5.74 19.26
CA ALA A 116 0.25 -4.98 18.88
C ALA A 116 0.07 -3.46 19.01
N GLY A 117 -1.11 -2.94 18.69
CA GLY A 117 -1.49 -1.53 18.88
C GLY A 117 -0.69 -0.50 18.08
N ASN A 118 0.07 -0.91 17.04
CA ASN A 118 0.96 -0.02 16.29
C ASN A 118 0.27 0.70 15.13
N ALA A 119 -0.60 0.00 14.39
CA ALA A 119 -1.36 0.52 13.25
C ALA A 119 -2.69 -0.23 13.13
N LYS A 120 -3.68 0.39 12.51
CA LYS A 120 -4.96 -0.24 12.17
C LYS A 120 -4.78 -1.18 10.99
N VAL A 121 -5.20 -2.44 11.16
CA VAL A 121 -5.09 -3.47 10.13
C VAL A 121 -6.46 -3.74 9.52
N TYR A 122 -6.54 -3.69 8.20
CA TYR A 122 -7.71 -3.99 7.40
C TYR A 122 -7.42 -5.23 6.55
N PRO A 123 -7.92 -6.42 6.93
CA PRO A 123 -7.66 -7.64 6.18
C PRO A 123 -8.31 -7.60 4.80
N ILE A 124 -7.61 -8.14 3.81
CA ILE A 124 -8.13 -8.44 2.48
C ILE A 124 -8.35 -9.95 2.41
N GLY A 125 -9.57 -10.39 2.15
CA GLY A 125 -9.89 -11.81 2.04
C GLY A 125 -9.51 -12.41 0.68
N ALA A 126 -9.22 -13.71 0.62
CA ALA A 126 -9.09 -14.41 -0.65
C ALA A 126 -10.46 -14.54 -1.32
N LEU A 127 -10.51 -14.23 -2.63
CA LEU A 127 -11.75 -14.33 -3.41
C LEU A 127 -12.18 -15.78 -3.61
N THR A 128 -11.20 -16.70 -3.72
CA THR A 128 -11.45 -18.14 -3.83
C THR A 128 -10.71 -18.91 -2.74
N ARG A 129 -11.29 -20.03 -2.29
CA ARG A 129 -10.71 -20.89 -1.25
C ARG A 129 -9.31 -21.34 -1.64
N GLY A 130 -8.35 -21.13 -0.74
CA GLY A 130 -6.95 -21.50 -0.93
C GLY A 130 -6.30 -20.92 -2.19
N PHE A 131 -6.86 -19.85 -2.78
CA PHE A 131 -6.47 -19.32 -4.09
C PHE A 131 -6.68 -20.30 -5.27
N GLY A 132 -7.49 -21.34 -5.09
CA GLY A 132 -7.67 -22.40 -6.10
C GLY A 132 -8.37 -21.97 -7.39
N GLY A 133 -8.98 -20.77 -7.41
CA GLY A 133 -9.65 -20.24 -8.61
C GLY A 133 -10.95 -20.95 -9.02
N GLU A 134 -11.44 -21.92 -8.23
CA GLU A 134 -12.60 -22.73 -8.54
C GLU A 134 -13.81 -22.42 -7.67
N GLN A 135 -13.62 -22.37 -6.35
CA GLN A 135 -14.67 -22.18 -5.37
C GLN A 135 -14.50 -20.87 -4.63
N LEU A 136 -15.55 -20.06 -4.57
CA LEU A 136 -15.55 -18.82 -3.81
C LEU A 136 -15.39 -19.06 -2.31
N SER A 137 -14.66 -18.15 -1.66
CA SER A 137 -14.64 -18.04 -0.20
C SER A 137 -16.01 -17.54 0.32
N GLU A 138 -16.20 -17.55 1.62
CA GLU A 138 -17.42 -17.03 2.26
C GLU A 138 -17.34 -15.49 2.39
N LEU A 139 -17.39 -14.79 1.24
CA LEU A 139 -17.06 -13.36 1.15
C LEU A 139 -17.88 -12.49 2.10
N VAL A 140 -19.18 -12.78 2.29
CA VAL A 140 -20.05 -12.01 3.20
C VAL A 140 -19.62 -12.22 4.65
N ALA A 141 -19.34 -13.45 5.06
CA ALA A 141 -18.88 -13.74 6.41
C ALA A 141 -17.49 -13.09 6.68
N LEU A 142 -16.59 -13.10 5.70
CA LEU A 142 -15.30 -12.43 5.78
C LEU A 142 -15.46 -10.91 5.90
N ARG A 143 -16.37 -10.29 5.11
CA ARG A 143 -16.69 -8.86 5.25
C ARG A 143 -17.21 -8.55 6.65
N ASP A 144 -18.14 -9.35 7.17
CA ASP A 144 -18.76 -9.15 8.47
C ASP A 144 -17.76 -9.32 9.62
N THR A 145 -16.68 -10.07 9.38
CA THR A 145 -15.52 -10.18 10.30
C THR A 145 -14.59 -8.98 10.21
N GLY A 146 -14.62 -8.20 9.12
CA GLY A 146 -13.80 -6.99 8.97
C GLY A 146 -12.91 -6.94 7.72
N CYS A 147 -13.03 -7.92 6.81
CA CYS A 147 -12.35 -7.83 5.52
C CYS A 147 -12.94 -6.70 4.67
N VAL A 148 -12.09 -5.81 4.16
CA VAL A 148 -12.52 -4.60 3.43
C VAL A 148 -12.57 -4.79 1.91
N ALA A 149 -11.88 -5.80 1.39
CA ALA A 149 -11.83 -6.14 -0.03
C ALA A 149 -11.45 -7.62 -0.22
N PHE A 150 -11.48 -8.09 -1.48
CA PHE A 150 -11.19 -9.47 -1.83
C PHE A 150 -10.29 -9.56 -3.05
N THR A 151 -9.33 -10.51 -3.03
CA THR A 151 -8.38 -10.69 -4.13
C THR A 151 -8.00 -12.17 -4.29
N ASN A 152 -7.59 -12.55 -5.50
CA ASN A 152 -6.82 -13.76 -5.73
C ASN A 152 -5.31 -13.48 -5.93
N GLY A 153 -4.89 -12.23 -5.79
CA GLY A 153 -3.50 -11.83 -6.05
C GLY A 153 -3.08 -12.19 -7.48
N LEU A 154 -1.93 -12.82 -7.59
CA LEU A 154 -1.39 -13.31 -8.86
C LEU A 154 -1.93 -14.70 -9.26
N HIS A 155 -2.79 -15.32 -8.43
CA HIS A 155 -3.38 -16.62 -8.74
C HIS A 155 -4.53 -16.49 -9.73
N GLY A 156 -4.53 -17.31 -10.75
CA GLY A 156 -5.54 -17.33 -11.79
C GLY A 156 -6.90 -17.88 -11.33
N PHE A 157 -7.84 -17.92 -12.27
CA PHE A 157 -9.15 -18.55 -12.10
C PHE A 157 -9.24 -19.72 -13.09
N ALA A 158 -9.87 -20.81 -12.67
CA ALA A 158 -10.06 -21.98 -13.53
C ALA A 158 -10.86 -21.67 -14.82
N SER A 159 -11.68 -20.62 -14.79
CA SER A 159 -12.35 -20.09 -15.99
C SER A 159 -12.85 -18.68 -15.82
N ASN A 160 -12.97 -17.95 -16.93
CA ASN A 160 -13.61 -16.61 -16.94
C ASN A 160 -15.08 -16.65 -16.47
N ARG A 161 -15.77 -17.81 -16.59
CA ARG A 161 -17.12 -18.00 -16.06
C ARG A 161 -17.15 -17.95 -14.55
N ILE A 162 -16.16 -18.53 -13.87
CA ILE A 162 -16.04 -18.47 -12.40
C ILE A 162 -15.72 -17.05 -11.97
N LEU A 163 -14.74 -16.41 -12.62
CA LEU A 163 -14.42 -15.01 -12.34
C LEU A 163 -15.66 -14.12 -12.51
N ARG A 164 -16.38 -14.20 -13.62
CA ARG A 164 -17.59 -13.42 -13.85
C ARG A 164 -18.61 -13.60 -12.71
N ARG A 165 -18.87 -14.84 -12.30
CA ARG A 165 -19.80 -15.13 -11.20
C ARG A 165 -19.32 -14.59 -9.86
N ALA A 166 -18.01 -14.62 -9.61
CA ALA A 166 -17.41 -14.02 -8.43
C ALA A 166 -17.66 -12.50 -8.39
N LEU A 167 -17.52 -11.83 -9.53
CA LEU A 167 -17.76 -10.39 -9.64
C LEU A 167 -19.25 -10.04 -9.50
N GLU A 168 -20.16 -10.81 -10.11
CA GLU A 168 -21.60 -10.66 -9.94
C GLU A 168 -22.03 -10.83 -8.47
N TYR A 169 -21.45 -11.83 -7.79
CA TYR A 169 -21.69 -12.04 -6.36
C TYR A 169 -21.15 -10.86 -5.54
N ALA A 170 -19.89 -10.43 -5.79
CA ALA A 170 -19.31 -9.29 -5.09
C ALA A 170 -20.11 -8.00 -5.31
N ALA A 171 -20.60 -7.74 -6.53
CA ALA A 171 -21.45 -6.61 -6.85
C ALA A 171 -22.78 -6.64 -6.07
N THR A 172 -23.41 -7.82 -5.93
CA THR A 172 -24.67 -8.01 -5.19
C THR A 172 -24.56 -7.58 -3.73
N PHE A 173 -23.40 -7.78 -3.11
CA PHE A 173 -23.14 -7.45 -1.70
C PHE A 173 -22.30 -6.19 -1.49
N ASP A 174 -22.15 -5.35 -2.52
CA ASP A 174 -21.36 -4.10 -2.50
C ASP A 174 -19.91 -4.30 -2.02
N LEU A 175 -19.29 -5.43 -2.39
CA LEU A 175 -17.93 -5.77 -2.05
C LEU A 175 -16.96 -5.16 -3.07
N THR A 176 -15.74 -4.83 -2.61
CA THR A 176 -14.66 -4.37 -3.48
C THR A 176 -13.78 -5.55 -3.87
N VAL A 177 -13.47 -5.69 -5.16
CA VAL A 177 -12.54 -6.71 -5.68
C VAL A 177 -11.23 -6.04 -6.08
N ILE A 178 -10.11 -6.58 -5.62
CA ILE A 178 -8.77 -6.12 -5.98
C ILE A 178 -8.18 -7.09 -6.98
N PHE A 179 -7.67 -6.56 -8.09
CA PHE A 179 -6.96 -7.31 -9.11
C PHE A 179 -5.48 -6.93 -9.14
N THR A 180 -4.60 -7.91 -9.00
CA THR A 180 -3.24 -7.81 -9.50
C THR A 180 -3.25 -8.47 -10.86
N SER A 181 -3.34 -7.64 -11.92
CA SER A 181 -3.61 -8.13 -13.28
C SER A 181 -2.37 -8.77 -13.86
N GLN A 182 -2.38 -10.11 -13.92
CA GLN A 182 -1.36 -10.90 -14.59
C GLN A 182 -1.99 -12.16 -15.17
N ASP A 183 -1.79 -12.40 -16.45
CA ASP A 183 -2.12 -13.65 -17.11
C ASP A 183 -1.08 -14.68 -16.73
N THR A 184 -1.54 -15.78 -16.13
CA THR A 184 -0.66 -16.81 -15.57
C THR A 184 0.13 -17.57 -16.62
N ASP A 185 -0.48 -17.82 -17.79
CA ASP A 185 0.15 -18.57 -18.87
C ASP A 185 1.23 -17.73 -19.55
N LEU A 186 0.93 -16.44 -19.81
CA LEU A 186 1.89 -15.50 -20.40
C LEU A 186 3.05 -15.16 -19.46
N ALA A 187 2.87 -15.26 -18.15
CA ALA A 187 3.89 -14.97 -17.15
C ALA A 187 4.66 -16.21 -16.67
N GLU A 188 4.30 -17.40 -17.13
CA GLU A 188 4.84 -18.67 -16.62
C GLU A 188 6.36 -18.72 -16.73
N GLY A 189 7.01 -19.03 -15.60
CA GLY A 189 8.48 -19.13 -15.50
C GLY A 189 9.24 -17.82 -15.67
N GLY A 190 8.55 -16.69 -15.89
CA GLY A 190 9.18 -15.39 -16.06
C GLY A 190 9.71 -14.80 -14.75
N LEU A 191 10.84 -14.07 -14.83
CA LEU A 191 11.55 -13.51 -13.69
C LEU A 191 11.75 -11.99 -13.80
N ALA A 192 11.71 -11.45 -15.00
CA ALA A 192 12.00 -10.06 -15.30
C ALA A 192 11.10 -9.56 -16.44
N HIS A 193 11.02 -8.27 -16.67
CA HIS A 193 10.35 -7.71 -17.85
C HIS A 193 10.99 -8.24 -19.14
N GLU A 194 10.16 -8.75 -20.04
CA GLU A 194 10.62 -9.18 -21.38
C GLU A 194 11.16 -8.01 -22.17
N GLY A 195 12.46 -8.01 -22.46
CA GLY A 195 13.10 -6.91 -23.14
C GLY A 195 14.62 -7.07 -23.24
N PRO A 196 15.30 -6.02 -23.69
CA PRO A 196 16.76 -6.05 -23.87
C PRO A 196 17.52 -6.44 -22.59
N THR A 197 17.10 -5.92 -21.43
CA THR A 197 17.76 -6.21 -20.13
C THR A 197 17.66 -7.69 -19.77
N ALA A 198 16.44 -8.28 -19.82
CA ALA A 198 16.26 -9.70 -19.53
C ALA A 198 17.03 -10.58 -20.51
N SER A 199 17.00 -10.24 -21.81
CA SER A 199 17.74 -10.96 -22.84
C SER A 199 19.25 -10.91 -22.61
N PHE A 200 19.78 -9.75 -22.25
CA PHE A 200 21.21 -9.59 -21.94
C PHE A 200 21.63 -10.41 -20.71
N LEU A 201 20.76 -10.50 -19.70
CA LEU A 201 21.02 -11.24 -18.47
C LEU A 201 20.69 -12.75 -18.60
N GLY A 202 20.07 -13.17 -19.69
CA GLY A 202 19.61 -14.56 -19.86
C GLY A 202 18.47 -14.95 -18.92
N LEU A 203 17.67 -13.97 -18.46
CA LEU A 203 16.52 -14.18 -17.61
C LEU A 203 15.27 -14.43 -18.46
N ALA A 204 14.40 -15.36 -18.02
CA ALA A 204 13.09 -15.57 -18.62
C ALA A 204 12.24 -14.30 -18.49
N GLY A 205 11.65 -13.84 -19.60
CA GLY A 205 10.89 -12.62 -19.68
C GLY A 205 9.43 -12.78 -19.29
N ILE A 206 8.84 -11.76 -18.66
CA ILE A 206 7.41 -11.59 -18.48
C ILE A 206 6.98 -10.47 -19.43
N PRO A 207 6.26 -10.77 -20.51
CA PRO A 207 5.83 -9.77 -21.47
C PRO A 207 4.85 -8.76 -20.86
N GLU A 208 4.80 -7.56 -21.40
CA GLU A 208 3.81 -6.55 -20.98
C GLU A 208 2.38 -7.09 -21.15
N THR A 209 2.17 -7.92 -22.18
CA THR A 209 0.87 -8.53 -22.44
C THR A 209 0.37 -9.44 -21.33
N ALA A 210 1.23 -9.96 -20.47
CA ALA A 210 0.80 -10.67 -19.27
C ALA A 210 -0.05 -9.78 -18.35
N GLU A 211 0.29 -8.48 -18.23
CA GLU A 211 -0.52 -7.51 -17.49
C GLU A 211 -1.74 -7.07 -18.29
N THR A 212 -1.54 -6.63 -19.54
CA THR A 212 -2.58 -5.91 -20.31
C THR A 212 -3.69 -6.82 -20.80
N VAL A 213 -3.44 -8.08 -21.12
CA VAL A 213 -4.48 -9.07 -21.48
C VAL A 213 -5.37 -9.36 -20.28
N ALA A 214 -4.77 -9.62 -19.11
CA ALA A 214 -5.53 -9.86 -17.87
C ALA A 214 -6.34 -8.61 -17.48
N LEU A 215 -5.73 -7.43 -17.56
CA LEU A 215 -6.37 -6.16 -17.24
C LEU A 215 -7.57 -5.88 -18.17
N ALA A 216 -7.40 -6.02 -19.49
CA ALA A 216 -8.47 -5.80 -20.45
C ALA A 216 -9.65 -6.76 -20.22
N ARG A 217 -9.37 -8.05 -20.00
CA ARG A 217 -10.39 -9.04 -19.63
C ARG A 217 -11.12 -8.63 -18.35
N ASN A 218 -10.39 -8.26 -17.29
CA ASN A 218 -10.97 -7.90 -16.01
C ASN A 218 -11.84 -6.64 -16.11
N LEU A 219 -11.40 -5.61 -16.87
CA LEU A 219 -12.18 -4.39 -17.12
C LEU A 219 -13.50 -4.67 -17.83
N LEU A 220 -13.52 -5.55 -18.84
CA LEU A 220 -14.77 -5.96 -19.53
C LEU A 220 -15.74 -6.66 -18.56
N LEU A 221 -15.25 -7.49 -17.65
CA LEU A 221 -16.09 -8.18 -16.68
C LEU A 221 -16.56 -7.23 -15.56
N VAL A 222 -15.73 -6.26 -15.17
CA VAL A 222 -16.12 -5.18 -14.24
C VAL A 222 -17.24 -4.33 -14.86
N GLU A 223 -17.10 -3.93 -16.12
CA GLU A 223 -18.13 -3.18 -16.85
C GLU A 223 -19.47 -3.95 -16.90
N GLN A 224 -19.42 -5.26 -17.15
CA GLN A 224 -20.61 -6.10 -17.21
C GLN A 224 -21.28 -6.29 -15.84
N SER A 225 -20.50 -6.49 -14.79
CA SER A 225 -21.01 -6.80 -13.43
C SER A 225 -21.35 -5.56 -12.61
N GLY A 226 -20.77 -4.41 -12.95
CA GLY A 226 -20.88 -3.18 -12.16
C GLY A 226 -20.16 -3.26 -10.80
N VAL A 227 -19.34 -4.29 -10.56
CA VAL A 227 -18.58 -4.44 -9.32
C VAL A 227 -17.57 -3.30 -9.16
N ARG A 228 -17.39 -2.84 -7.93
CA ARG A 228 -16.28 -1.94 -7.62
C ARG A 228 -14.96 -2.69 -7.65
N ALA A 229 -14.01 -2.20 -8.44
CA ALA A 229 -12.74 -2.83 -8.62
C ALA A 229 -11.58 -1.88 -8.34
N HIS A 230 -10.52 -2.44 -7.73
CA HIS A 230 -9.24 -1.76 -7.57
C HIS A 230 -8.16 -2.57 -8.29
N PHE A 231 -7.46 -1.92 -9.22
CA PHE A 231 -6.36 -2.53 -9.97
C PHE A 231 -5.05 -2.21 -9.27
N SER A 232 -4.57 -3.18 -8.52
CA SER A 232 -3.40 -3.03 -7.67
C SER A 232 -2.11 -3.34 -8.42
N GLN A 233 -1.09 -2.55 -8.13
CA GLN A 233 0.28 -2.78 -8.58
C GLN A 233 0.43 -2.76 -10.11
N LEU A 234 -0.17 -1.75 -10.77
CA LEU A 234 0.04 -1.55 -12.20
C LEU A 234 1.51 -1.19 -12.49
N THR A 235 2.04 -1.72 -13.60
CA THR A 235 3.45 -1.57 -13.93
C THR A 235 3.72 -1.03 -15.33
N SER A 236 2.75 -1.08 -16.25
CA SER A 236 2.94 -0.71 -17.66
C SER A 236 2.21 0.56 -18.07
N ALA A 237 2.80 1.29 -19.01
CA ALA A 237 2.18 2.47 -19.65
C ALA A 237 0.82 2.13 -20.25
N ARG A 238 0.73 0.99 -20.96
CA ARG A 238 -0.51 0.54 -21.59
C ARG A 238 -1.57 0.11 -20.57
N GLY A 239 -1.15 -0.46 -19.44
CA GLY A 239 -2.06 -0.76 -18.32
C GLY A 239 -2.71 0.50 -17.77
N ILE A 240 -1.93 1.56 -17.58
CA ILE A 240 -2.43 2.88 -17.17
C ILE A 240 -3.43 3.45 -18.17
N GLU A 241 -3.14 3.37 -19.48
CA GLU A 241 -4.06 3.84 -20.52
C GLU A 241 -5.41 3.11 -20.47
N LEU A 242 -5.41 1.79 -20.28
CA LEU A 242 -6.63 0.99 -20.17
C LEU A 242 -7.47 1.40 -18.96
N VAL A 243 -6.84 1.62 -17.80
CA VAL A 243 -7.56 2.08 -16.61
C VAL A 243 -8.08 3.51 -16.78
N ALA A 244 -7.27 4.43 -17.33
CA ALA A 244 -7.70 5.80 -17.61
C ALA A 244 -8.93 5.84 -18.53
N GLN A 245 -8.96 5.02 -19.58
CA GLN A 245 -10.11 4.90 -20.49
C GLN A 245 -11.35 4.35 -19.76
N ALA A 246 -11.18 3.38 -18.84
CA ALA A 246 -12.27 2.84 -18.06
C ALA A 246 -12.84 3.89 -17.10
N GLN A 247 -11.98 4.65 -16.41
CA GLN A 247 -12.37 5.77 -15.53
C GLN A 247 -13.11 6.86 -16.32
N ALA A 248 -12.62 7.24 -17.50
CA ALA A 248 -13.26 8.24 -18.35
C ALA A 248 -14.67 7.81 -18.82
N ARG A 249 -14.94 6.50 -18.91
CA ARG A 249 -16.27 5.93 -19.21
C ARG A 249 -17.15 5.82 -17.94
N GLY A 250 -16.65 6.22 -16.76
CA GLY A 250 -17.39 6.18 -15.51
C GLY A 250 -17.46 4.82 -14.84
N LEU A 251 -16.59 3.86 -15.19
CA LEU A 251 -16.53 2.59 -14.48
C LEU A 251 -16.05 2.82 -13.04
N PRO A 252 -16.57 2.06 -12.06
CA PRO A 252 -16.19 2.18 -10.65
C PRO A 252 -14.82 1.53 -10.38
N VAL A 253 -13.77 2.07 -11.01
CA VAL A 253 -12.41 1.52 -10.96
C VAL A 253 -11.43 2.53 -10.41
N THR A 254 -10.53 2.05 -9.55
CA THR A 254 -9.37 2.76 -9.02
C THR A 254 -8.12 1.94 -9.23
N CYS A 255 -6.93 2.53 -9.09
CA CYS A 255 -5.70 1.78 -9.15
C CYS A 255 -4.61 2.32 -8.21
N ASP A 256 -3.64 1.47 -7.92
CA ASP A 256 -2.40 1.82 -7.26
C ASP A 256 -1.17 1.40 -8.05
N VAL A 257 -0.04 1.96 -7.63
CA VAL A 257 1.29 1.58 -8.09
C VAL A 257 2.18 1.34 -6.87
N ALA A 258 3.13 0.40 -7.00
CA ALA A 258 4.14 0.24 -5.98
C ALA A 258 5.13 1.41 -6.01
N LEU A 259 5.46 1.96 -4.83
CA LEU A 259 6.37 3.10 -4.73
C LEU A 259 7.70 2.85 -5.42
N TYR A 260 8.26 1.66 -5.29
CA TYR A 260 9.52 1.31 -5.94
C TYR A 260 9.42 1.27 -7.47
N GLN A 261 8.24 1.04 -8.07
CA GLN A 261 8.02 1.12 -9.52
C GLN A 261 8.09 2.56 -10.07
N LEU A 262 7.91 3.57 -9.20
CA LEU A 262 8.08 4.97 -9.57
C LEU A 262 9.55 5.43 -9.55
N ILE A 263 10.45 4.58 -9.04
CA ILE A 263 11.87 4.92 -8.80
C ILE A 263 12.79 4.02 -9.63
N LEU A 264 12.56 2.71 -9.56
CA LEU A 264 13.39 1.69 -10.19
C LEU A 264 12.88 1.34 -11.60
N THR A 265 13.78 0.80 -12.42
CA THR A 265 13.50 0.23 -13.74
C THR A 265 14.13 -1.16 -13.85
N ASP A 266 13.83 -1.88 -14.93
CA ASP A 266 14.43 -3.18 -15.24
C ASP A 266 15.96 -3.14 -15.31
N GLU A 267 16.56 -1.98 -15.63
CA GLU A 267 18.01 -1.76 -15.61
C GLU A 267 18.66 -2.03 -14.24
N ALA A 268 17.89 -1.92 -13.14
CA ALA A 268 18.35 -2.24 -11.80
C ALA A 268 18.74 -3.71 -11.61
N LEU A 269 18.28 -4.60 -12.51
CA LEU A 269 18.61 -6.02 -12.49
C LEU A 269 20.05 -6.31 -12.96
N VAL A 270 20.73 -5.34 -13.59
CA VAL A 270 22.12 -5.49 -14.00
C VAL A 270 22.99 -5.72 -12.77
N GLY A 271 23.69 -6.87 -12.75
CA GLY A 271 24.45 -7.33 -11.58
C GLY A 271 23.75 -8.42 -10.76
N PHE A 272 22.53 -8.84 -11.15
CA PHE A 272 21.80 -9.96 -10.55
C PHE A 272 21.50 -9.83 -9.05
N SER A 273 21.40 -8.61 -8.52
CA SER A 273 21.01 -8.44 -7.13
C SER A 273 19.56 -8.89 -6.92
N SER A 274 19.37 -9.89 -6.07
CA SER A 274 18.06 -10.44 -5.70
C SER A 274 17.15 -9.43 -5.01
N LEU A 275 17.69 -8.33 -4.50
CA LEU A 275 16.92 -7.24 -3.89
C LEU A 275 15.99 -6.53 -4.88
N TYR A 276 16.28 -6.63 -6.20
CA TYR A 276 15.43 -6.10 -7.27
C TYR A 276 14.49 -7.15 -7.87
N HIS A 277 14.48 -8.39 -7.36
CA HIS A 277 13.52 -9.40 -7.78
C HIS A 277 12.16 -9.11 -7.18
N VAL A 278 11.24 -8.64 -8.01
CA VAL A 278 9.85 -8.30 -7.66
C VAL A 278 8.87 -8.88 -8.68
N GLN A 279 7.65 -9.11 -8.27
CA GLN A 279 6.56 -9.55 -9.14
C GLN A 279 5.26 -8.83 -8.76
N PRO A 280 4.61 -8.15 -9.73
CA PRO A 280 5.00 -7.94 -11.13
C PRO A 280 6.39 -7.29 -11.28
N PRO A 281 7.09 -7.52 -12.42
CA PRO A 281 8.49 -7.12 -12.57
C PRO A 281 8.67 -5.60 -12.71
N LEU A 282 9.88 -5.13 -12.41
CA LEU A 282 10.29 -3.77 -12.79
C LEU A 282 10.24 -3.64 -14.31
N ARG A 283 9.67 -2.55 -14.82
CA ARG A 283 9.48 -2.29 -16.25
C ARG A 283 10.49 -1.26 -16.77
N THR A 284 10.31 -0.88 -18.02
CA THR A 284 11.18 0.07 -18.70
C THR A 284 11.11 1.48 -18.10
N LYS A 285 12.08 2.32 -18.45
CA LYS A 285 12.04 3.75 -18.12
C LYS A 285 10.78 4.43 -18.68
N ALA A 286 10.32 4.05 -19.87
CA ALA A 286 9.12 4.62 -20.46
C ALA A 286 7.87 4.27 -19.64
N ASP A 287 7.77 3.03 -19.15
CA ASP A 287 6.69 2.62 -18.26
C ASP A 287 6.75 3.40 -16.94
N ARG A 288 7.91 3.50 -16.32
CA ARG A 288 8.08 4.30 -15.09
C ARG A 288 7.61 5.75 -15.27
N GLU A 289 8.02 6.42 -16.35
CA GLU A 289 7.58 7.80 -16.58
C GLU A 289 6.06 7.89 -16.81
N ALA A 290 5.44 6.91 -17.47
CA ALA A 290 3.99 6.85 -17.62
C ALA A 290 3.28 6.67 -16.26
N LEU A 291 3.80 5.81 -15.37
CA LEU A 291 3.29 5.67 -14.01
C LEU A 291 3.41 6.98 -13.22
N ARG A 292 4.56 7.65 -13.30
CA ARG A 292 4.83 8.94 -12.65
C ARG A 292 3.83 10.00 -13.09
N GLU A 293 3.58 10.12 -14.40
CA GLU A 293 2.59 11.06 -14.94
C GLU A 293 1.17 10.69 -14.51
N ALA A 294 0.82 9.40 -14.47
CA ALA A 294 -0.48 8.93 -14.02
C ALA A 294 -0.76 9.21 -12.53
N VAL A 295 0.25 9.13 -11.69
CA VAL A 295 0.18 9.56 -10.28
C VAL A 295 -0.07 11.07 -10.19
N LYS A 296 0.67 11.85 -10.98
CA LYS A 296 0.56 13.32 -10.99
C LYS A 296 -0.82 13.78 -11.43
N ASN A 297 -1.35 13.25 -12.53
CA ASN A 297 -2.62 13.68 -13.11
C ASN A 297 -3.87 13.01 -12.49
N GLY A 298 -3.70 12.07 -11.55
CA GLY A 298 -4.79 11.50 -10.77
C GLY A 298 -5.44 10.24 -11.34
N VAL A 299 -4.95 9.69 -12.44
CA VAL A 299 -5.36 8.36 -12.92
C VAL A 299 -5.03 7.28 -11.88
N VAL A 300 -3.86 7.39 -11.24
CA VAL A 300 -3.48 6.57 -10.09
C VAL A 300 -3.87 7.29 -8.80
N GLN A 301 -4.76 6.68 -8.03
CA GLN A 301 -5.28 7.25 -6.78
C GLN A 301 -4.38 6.99 -5.58
N ALA A 302 -3.60 5.90 -5.60
CA ALA A 302 -2.82 5.47 -4.46
C ALA A 302 -1.40 5.07 -4.84
N ILE A 303 -0.46 5.37 -3.95
CA ILE A 303 0.89 4.82 -3.92
C ILE A 303 0.96 3.91 -2.70
N ALA A 304 1.37 2.66 -2.87
CA ALA A 304 1.50 1.69 -1.79
C ALA A 304 2.94 1.18 -1.67
N SER A 305 3.33 0.74 -0.49
CA SER A 305 4.67 0.16 -0.30
C SER A 305 4.83 -1.18 -1.02
N HIS A 306 3.74 -1.92 -1.15
CA HIS A 306 3.75 -3.33 -1.55
C HIS A 306 4.80 -4.12 -0.75
N HIS A 307 4.79 -3.88 0.54
CA HIS A 307 5.74 -4.44 1.48
C HIS A 307 5.66 -5.97 1.53
N GLN A 308 6.76 -6.61 1.17
CA GLN A 308 6.92 -8.06 1.23
C GLN A 308 8.24 -8.42 1.92
N PRO A 309 8.23 -8.55 3.25
CA PRO A 309 9.42 -8.88 4.02
C PRO A 309 9.79 -10.35 3.82
N HIS A 310 11.10 -10.59 3.72
CA HIS A 310 11.70 -11.92 3.59
C HIS A 310 12.89 -12.06 4.52
N GLU A 311 13.12 -13.28 5.01
CA GLU A 311 14.35 -13.68 5.67
C GLU A 311 15.53 -13.67 4.67
N ALA A 312 16.76 -13.55 5.19
CA ALA A 312 17.95 -13.44 4.35
C ALA A 312 18.13 -14.60 3.36
N ASP A 313 17.79 -15.83 3.76
CA ASP A 313 17.91 -17.01 2.91
C ASP A 313 17.07 -16.95 1.64
N ALA A 314 15.89 -16.31 1.72
CA ALA A 314 15.00 -16.13 0.56
C ALA A 314 15.62 -15.25 -0.56
N LYS A 315 16.63 -14.44 -0.22
CA LYS A 315 17.37 -13.56 -1.13
C LYS A 315 18.79 -14.03 -1.41
N ASN A 316 19.32 -14.97 -0.64
CA ASN A 316 20.70 -15.46 -0.76
C ASN A 316 20.76 -16.76 -1.60
N ALA A 317 20.36 -16.65 -2.87
CA ALA A 317 20.33 -17.75 -3.83
C ALA A 317 20.60 -17.19 -5.25
N PRO A 318 20.84 -18.06 -6.25
CA PRO A 318 20.80 -17.62 -7.65
C PRO A 318 19.49 -16.92 -7.97
N PHE A 319 19.51 -15.84 -8.77
CA PHE A 319 18.37 -14.95 -8.99
C PHE A 319 17.03 -15.69 -9.21
N ALA A 320 17.03 -16.70 -10.06
CA ALA A 320 15.83 -17.51 -10.37
C ALA A 320 15.29 -18.33 -9.18
N ALA A 321 16.09 -18.55 -8.15
CA ALA A 321 15.70 -19.30 -6.96
C ALA A 321 15.36 -18.39 -5.77
N THR A 322 15.44 -17.05 -5.95
CA THR A 322 15.07 -16.09 -4.92
C THR A 322 13.58 -15.83 -4.90
N GLU A 323 13.04 -15.45 -3.75
CA GLU A 323 11.63 -15.06 -3.63
C GLU A 323 11.45 -13.58 -4.01
N PRO A 324 10.42 -13.22 -4.81
CA PRO A 324 10.17 -11.84 -5.19
C PRO A 324 9.61 -11.03 -4.02
N GLY A 325 9.97 -9.74 -3.94
CA GLY A 325 9.44 -8.78 -2.98
C GLY A 325 10.50 -7.86 -2.39
N ILE A 326 10.03 -6.69 -1.95
CA ILE A 326 10.82 -5.64 -1.27
C ILE A 326 10.20 -5.35 0.10
N SER A 327 11.04 -5.21 1.12
CA SER A 327 10.65 -4.65 2.42
C SER A 327 10.70 -3.12 2.33
N GLY A 328 9.56 -2.45 2.44
CA GLY A 328 9.45 -1.02 2.17
C GLY A 328 8.51 -0.23 3.09
N ALA A 329 7.82 -0.87 4.05
CA ALA A 329 6.83 -0.19 4.89
C ALA A 329 7.42 0.96 5.72
N GLU A 330 8.62 0.76 6.29
CA GLU A 330 9.33 1.80 7.08
C GLU A 330 9.79 2.97 6.23
N LEU A 331 9.96 2.74 4.92
CA LEU A 331 10.50 3.73 3.99
C LEU A 331 9.40 4.42 3.18
N LEU A 332 8.11 4.15 3.45
CA LEU A 332 7.02 4.65 2.63
C LEU A 332 7.08 6.18 2.50
N LEU A 333 7.11 6.91 3.61
CA LEU A 333 7.19 8.38 3.55
C LEU A 333 8.54 8.87 3.00
N PRO A 334 9.71 8.50 3.58
CA PRO A 334 10.98 9.08 3.12
C PRO A 334 11.30 8.71 1.66
N LEU A 335 10.95 7.52 1.21
CA LEU A 335 11.14 7.14 -0.19
C LEU A 335 10.18 7.89 -1.11
N ALA A 336 8.91 8.09 -0.72
CA ALA A 336 7.95 8.87 -1.49
C ALA A 336 8.32 10.36 -1.57
N MET A 337 8.98 10.91 -0.55
CA MET A 337 9.48 12.29 -0.56
C MET A 337 10.51 12.56 -1.66
N THR A 338 11.16 11.52 -2.22
CA THR A 338 12.02 11.68 -3.41
C THR A 338 11.24 12.21 -4.60
N LEU A 339 9.95 11.87 -4.73
CA LEU A 339 9.09 12.37 -5.81
C LEU A 339 8.80 13.87 -5.69
N VAL A 340 8.81 14.41 -4.46
CA VAL A 340 8.73 15.86 -4.21
C VAL A 340 10.07 16.52 -4.49
N GLN A 341 11.17 15.92 -4.05
CA GLN A 341 12.53 16.42 -4.29
C GLN A 341 12.85 16.48 -5.79
N ASP A 342 12.40 15.49 -6.56
CA ASP A 342 12.53 15.46 -8.03
C ASP A 342 11.62 16.47 -8.75
N GLY A 343 10.71 17.15 -8.03
CA GLY A 343 9.74 18.08 -8.60
C GLY A 343 8.60 17.41 -9.38
N LEU A 344 8.40 16.11 -9.22
CA LEU A 344 7.29 15.39 -9.86
C LEU A 344 5.94 15.77 -9.24
N LEU A 345 5.88 15.82 -7.91
CA LEU A 345 4.68 16.12 -7.13
C LEU A 345 4.96 17.27 -6.16
N ASP A 346 3.93 18.05 -5.86
CA ASP A 346 3.93 18.87 -4.66
C ASP A 346 3.57 18.04 -3.42
N LEU A 347 3.88 18.56 -2.26
CA LEU A 347 3.68 17.83 -1.00
C LEU A 347 2.20 17.51 -0.71
N PRO A 348 1.22 18.42 -0.91
CA PRO A 348 -0.19 18.08 -0.75
C PRO A 348 -0.65 16.95 -1.67
N THR A 349 -0.24 16.94 -2.93
CA THR A 349 -0.56 15.88 -3.88
C THR A 349 0.07 14.55 -3.46
N LEU A 350 1.33 14.53 -3.04
CA LEU A 350 1.96 13.33 -2.50
C LEU A 350 1.16 12.78 -1.32
N LEU A 351 0.84 13.62 -0.34
CA LEU A 351 0.06 13.21 0.84
C LEU A 351 -1.34 12.71 0.46
N ALA A 352 -1.98 13.28 -0.57
CA ALA A 352 -3.24 12.77 -1.09
C ALA A 352 -3.10 11.34 -1.61
N ARG A 353 -2.01 11.02 -2.33
CA ARG A 353 -1.74 9.67 -2.87
C ARG A 353 -1.34 8.65 -1.80
N LEU A 354 -0.88 9.11 -0.64
CA LEU A 354 -0.47 8.26 0.48
C LEU A 354 -1.52 8.15 1.60
N SER A 355 -2.59 8.95 1.58
CA SER A 355 -3.58 8.95 2.67
C SER A 355 -5.02 8.92 2.15
N HIS A 356 -5.53 10.05 1.63
CA HIS A 356 -6.92 10.19 1.21
C HIS A 356 -7.27 9.30 0.02
N GLY A 357 -6.43 9.26 -1.00
CA GLY A 357 -6.65 8.44 -2.21
C GLY A 357 -6.79 6.95 -1.92
N PRO A 358 -5.81 6.31 -1.23
CA PRO A 358 -5.94 4.91 -0.84
C PRO A 358 -7.14 4.65 0.09
N ALA A 359 -7.41 5.54 1.05
CA ALA A 359 -8.59 5.41 1.91
C ALA A 359 -9.90 5.42 1.12
N GLN A 360 -10.05 6.30 0.13
CA GLN A 360 -11.22 6.33 -0.75
C GLN A 360 -11.32 5.08 -1.63
N ALA A 361 -10.20 4.59 -2.17
CA ALA A 361 -10.18 3.43 -3.06
C ALA A 361 -10.82 2.19 -2.40
N LEU A 362 -10.56 1.99 -1.11
CA LEU A 362 -11.12 0.86 -0.34
C LEU A 362 -12.16 1.28 0.70
N ARG A 363 -12.64 2.53 0.67
CA ARG A 363 -13.66 3.06 1.61
C ARG A 363 -13.28 2.93 3.08
N LEU A 364 -12.02 3.14 3.40
CA LEU A 364 -11.53 3.08 4.77
C LEU A 364 -11.89 4.36 5.53
N PRO A 365 -12.21 4.28 6.83
CA PRO A 365 -12.46 5.44 7.68
C PRO A 365 -11.15 6.11 8.12
N ALA A 366 -10.32 6.51 7.16
CA ALA A 366 -8.96 7.02 7.36
C ALA A 366 -8.62 8.13 6.34
N GLY A 367 -7.41 8.66 6.39
CA GLY A 367 -6.82 9.50 5.36
C GLY A 367 -7.32 10.95 5.35
N ARG A 368 -7.79 11.48 6.50
CA ARG A 368 -8.18 12.90 6.65
C ARG A 368 -8.03 13.40 8.10
N LEU A 369 -7.84 14.69 8.25
CA LEU A 369 -7.84 15.39 9.53
C LEU A 369 -9.09 16.27 9.65
N ALA A 370 -9.99 15.91 10.58
CA ALA A 370 -11.16 16.73 10.87
C ALA A 370 -11.59 16.56 12.33
N ALA A 371 -12.19 17.60 12.91
CA ALA A 371 -12.75 17.51 14.24
C ALA A 371 -13.79 16.37 14.34
N GLY A 372 -13.70 15.59 15.42
CA GLY A 372 -14.52 14.40 15.68
C GLY A 372 -13.98 13.11 15.07
N GLN A 373 -13.02 13.16 14.15
CA GLN A 373 -12.38 11.98 13.58
C GLN A 373 -11.32 11.39 14.53
N ALA A 374 -10.99 10.12 14.33
CA ALA A 374 -9.85 9.49 15.01
C ALA A 374 -8.56 10.31 14.79
N ALA A 375 -7.77 10.43 15.82
CA ALA A 375 -6.49 11.13 15.75
C ALA A 375 -5.41 10.19 15.19
N ASP A 376 -5.57 9.82 13.93
CA ASP A 376 -4.64 9.05 13.13
C ASP A 376 -3.83 10.02 12.27
N LEU A 377 -2.60 10.29 12.67
CA LEU A 377 -1.80 11.31 12.01
C LEU A 377 -0.30 11.00 12.05
N VAL A 378 0.42 11.57 11.11
CA VAL A 378 1.88 11.56 11.05
C VAL A 378 2.40 12.99 11.18
N LEU A 379 3.41 13.18 12.02
CA LEU A 379 4.25 14.37 12.05
C LEU A 379 5.62 14.02 11.49
N PHE A 380 6.07 14.77 10.51
CA PHE A 380 7.38 14.52 9.91
C PHE A 380 8.11 15.85 9.60
N ASP A 381 9.43 15.77 9.60
CA ASP A 381 10.31 16.86 9.18
C ASP A 381 10.54 16.76 7.66
N PRO A 382 9.98 17.67 6.85
CA PRO A 382 10.16 17.63 5.40
C PRO A 382 11.57 18.02 4.95
N GLN A 383 12.37 18.67 5.81
CA GLN A 383 13.77 19.04 5.56
C GLN A 383 14.75 18.05 6.19
N GLY A 384 14.26 17.13 7.00
CA GLY A 384 15.05 16.07 7.62
C GLY A 384 15.51 15.04 6.62
N SER A 385 16.29 14.09 7.08
CA SER A 385 16.72 12.94 6.30
C SER A 385 16.63 11.66 7.12
N THR A 386 16.38 10.56 6.42
CA THR A 386 16.34 9.21 6.98
C THR A 386 17.42 8.35 6.32
N LEU A 387 18.34 7.82 7.11
CA LEU A 387 19.27 6.79 6.63
C LEU A 387 18.55 5.44 6.65
N ALA A 388 18.23 4.91 5.49
CA ALA A 388 17.54 3.62 5.39
C ALA A 388 18.40 2.50 5.99
N GLY A 389 17.86 1.79 6.98
CA GLY A 389 18.57 0.75 7.72
C GLY A 389 19.20 1.19 9.04
N GLU A 390 19.19 2.48 9.40
CA GLU A 390 19.68 2.97 10.71
C GLU A 390 18.82 2.42 11.87
N SER A 391 17.51 2.43 11.69
CA SER A 391 16.53 1.77 12.54
C SER A 391 15.67 0.89 11.67
N TRP A 392 15.51 -0.38 12.03
CA TRP A 392 14.73 -1.31 11.23
C TRP A 392 13.88 -2.22 12.12
N TYR A 393 12.57 -2.15 11.96
CA TYR A 393 11.59 -2.86 12.79
C TYR A 393 11.01 -4.09 12.10
N SER A 394 10.91 -4.07 10.75
CA SER A 394 10.50 -5.25 10.00
C SER A 394 11.49 -6.39 10.21
N LYS A 395 11.00 -7.62 10.27
CA LYS A 395 11.89 -8.80 10.27
C LYS A 395 12.61 -8.98 8.93
N GLY A 396 12.00 -8.55 7.84
CA GLY A 396 12.61 -8.61 6.51
C GLY A 396 13.44 -7.37 6.22
N GLN A 397 14.72 -7.57 5.89
CA GLN A 397 15.64 -6.48 5.52
C GLN A 397 15.94 -6.47 4.01
N ASN A 398 15.09 -7.10 3.20
CA ASN A 398 15.24 -7.24 1.77
C ASN A 398 14.83 -5.97 1.02
N SER A 399 15.53 -4.87 1.26
CA SER A 399 15.30 -3.60 0.60
C SER A 399 16.55 -3.13 -0.16
N PRO A 400 16.42 -2.78 -1.46
CA PRO A 400 17.54 -2.24 -2.23
C PRO A 400 17.93 -0.82 -1.80
N PHE A 401 17.14 -0.20 -0.94
CA PHE A 401 17.34 1.18 -0.48
C PHE A 401 18.15 1.28 0.82
N VAL A 402 18.49 0.16 1.46
CA VAL A 402 19.34 0.14 2.68
C VAL A 402 20.68 0.85 2.40
N GLY A 403 21.08 1.75 3.31
CA GLY A 403 22.26 2.60 3.18
C GLY A 403 22.05 3.90 2.39
N HIS A 404 20.87 4.11 1.80
CA HIS A 404 20.56 5.37 1.13
C HIS A 404 20.08 6.42 2.14
N CYS A 405 20.51 7.66 1.96
CA CYS A 405 20.00 8.81 2.69
C CYS A 405 18.79 9.36 1.92
N LEU A 406 17.61 9.20 2.49
CA LEU A 406 16.33 9.57 1.87
C LEU A 406 15.83 10.91 2.47
N PRO A 407 15.12 11.76 1.68
CA PRO A 407 14.54 13.00 2.18
C PRO A 407 13.34 12.75 3.11
N GLY A 408 13.16 13.65 4.07
CA GLY A 408 12.07 13.56 5.05
C GLY A 408 12.37 12.59 6.19
N ARG A 409 11.86 12.93 7.40
CA ARG A 409 12.00 12.08 8.59
C ARG A 409 10.71 12.06 9.37
N VAL A 410 10.15 10.88 9.59
CA VAL A 410 9.01 10.70 10.48
C VAL A 410 9.47 10.99 11.90
N ARG A 411 8.75 11.90 12.60
CA ARG A 411 9.03 12.25 13.99
C ARG A 411 8.04 11.60 14.93
N TYR A 412 6.77 11.59 14.58
CA TYR A 412 5.73 10.99 15.40
C TYR A 412 4.66 10.37 14.50
N THR A 413 4.19 9.20 14.90
CA THR A 413 2.97 8.58 14.35
C THR A 413 1.99 8.36 15.49
N LEU A 414 0.75 8.82 15.32
CA LEU A 414 -0.31 8.65 16.28
C LEU A 414 -1.46 7.83 15.66
N VAL A 415 -1.93 6.84 16.42
CA VAL A 415 -3.10 6.01 16.08
C VAL A 415 -4.10 6.12 17.23
N ASP A 416 -5.35 6.53 16.91
CA ASP A 416 -6.37 6.84 17.92
C ASP A 416 -5.82 7.74 19.05
N GLY A 417 -4.98 8.73 18.67
CA GLY A 417 -4.34 9.66 19.60
C GLY A 417 -3.27 9.05 20.52
N HIS A 418 -2.89 7.80 20.31
CA HIS A 418 -1.78 7.15 20.99
C HIS A 418 -0.51 7.26 20.14
N LEU A 419 0.59 7.61 20.78
CA LEU A 419 1.90 7.69 20.13
C LEU A 419 2.40 6.25 19.87
N THR A 420 2.47 5.84 18.62
CA THR A 420 2.91 4.50 18.20
C THR A 420 4.33 4.50 17.65
N HIS A 421 4.83 5.67 17.24
CA HIS A 421 6.24 5.85 16.84
C HIS A 421 6.73 7.24 17.26
N GLU A 422 7.98 7.29 17.75
CA GLU A 422 8.75 8.51 18.06
C GLU A 422 10.17 8.32 17.53
N GLY A 423 10.59 9.20 16.54
CA GLY A 423 11.83 9.10 15.78
C GLY A 423 12.70 10.36 15.77
#